data_2ab6e06bf9b85ca39ee286926f1ee065
#
_entry.id   2ab6e06bf9b85ca39ee286926f1ee065
#
_cell.length_a   1.000
_cell.length_b   1.000
_cell.length_c   1.000
_cell.angle_alpha   90.00
_cell.angle_beta   90.00
_cell.angle_gamma   90.00
#
_symmetry.space_group_name_H-M   'P 1'
#
loop_
_entity.id
_entity.type
_entity.pdbx_description
1 polymer ?
#
loop_
_entity_poly.entity_id
_entity_poly.type
_entity_poly.pdbx_seq_one_letter_code
_entity_poly.pdbx_strand_id
1 'polypeptide(L)'
;MERQVLSPSLEENKAFFQGCFENAMDFIVREVELSGRRAALFAVDGLINKETIALTLLEPLLKAQDYPQDPAALVDCLQHRILSAAELKRENRLPQLLTLLMSGFVLLAVDGSGEGLVSGVQGFAYRGPQEPQNEVMQRGAKDGFTESNQLNMAMIRRRMKSVSLRFEPLQAGSQSHTPVVLCYLADRASPQLLKRVRERIGACPLKTVLGAGYLTLSLIHI
;
A
#
# COMPACT_ATOMS: atom_id res chain seq x y z
N MET A 1 -14.29 -17.62 -13.99
CA MET A 1 -14.13 -18.08 -12.58
C MET A 1 -13.16 -17.13 -11.92
N GLU A 2 -13.59 -16.40 -10.93
CA GLU A 2 -12.67 -15.57 -10.14
C GLU A 2 -11.73 -16.48 -9.37
N ARG A 3 -10.45 -16.26 -9.56
CA ARG A 3 -9.40 -17.00 -8.89
C ARG A 3 -9.51 -16.80 -7.38
N GLN A 4 -9.54 -17.89 -6.62
CA GLN A 4 -9.74 -17.87 -5.16
C GLN A 4 -8.45 -18.11 -4.37
N VAL A 5 -7.41 -18.67 -4.99
CA VAL A 5 -6.16 -19.05 -4.33
C VAL A 5 -4.94 -18.53 -5.08
N LEU A 6 -3.82 -18.41 -4.38
CA LEU A 6 -2.52 -18.09 -4.96
C LEU A 6 -2.13 -19.09 -6.05
N SER A 7 -1.49 -18.63 -7.12
CA SER A 7 -0.87 -19.48 -8.14
C SER A 7 0.54 -19.87 -7.72
N PRO A 8 1.02 -21.03 -8.17
CA PRO A 8 2.45 -21.29 -8.17
C PRO A 8 3.27 -20.28 -9.00
N SER A 9 2.67 -19.67 -10.03
CA SER A 9 3.35 -18.64 -10.83
C SER A 9 3.39 -17.30 -10.13
N LEU A 10 4.58 -16.80 -9.85
CA LEU A 10 4.79 -15.48 -9.26
C LEU A 10 4.26 -14.37 -10.16
N GLU A 11 4.44 -14.48 -11.48
CA GLU A 11 3.96 -13.48 -12.43
C GLU A 11 2.42 -13.35 -12.42
N GLU A 12 1.71 -14.47 -12.34
CA GLU A 12 0.25 -14.43 -12.20
C GLU A 12 -0.20 -13.79 -10.90
N ASN A 13 0.53 -14.02 -9.80
CA ASN A 13 0.24 -13.39 -8.51
C ASN A 13 0.50 -11.88 -8.58
N LYS A 14 1.62 -11.46 -9.19
CA LYS A 14 1.93 -10.04 -9.40
C LYS A 14 0.83 -9.37 -10.22
N ALA A 15 0.47 -9.95 -11.36
CA ALA A 15 -0.60 -9.42 -12.23
C ALA A 15 -1.93 -9.29 -11.49
N PHE A 16 -2.31 -10.30 -10.69
CA PHE A 16 -3.52 -10.26 -9.89
C PHE A 16 -3.51 -9.11 -8.87
N PHE A 17 -2.46 -9.02 -8.04
CA PHE A 17 -2.40 -7.96 -7.02
C PHE A 17 -2.25 -6.58 -7.65
N GLN A 18 -1.44 -6.42 -8.70
CA GLN A 18 -1.32 -5.16 -9.43
C GLN A 18 -2.66 -4.73 -10.05
N GLY A 19 -3.45 -5.66 -10.57
CA GLY A 19 -4.80 -5.39 -11.06
C GLY A 19 -5.77 -4.97 -9.94
N CYS A 20 -5.71 -5.63 -8.77
CA CYS A 20 -6.51 -5.24 -7.60
C CYS A 20 -6.18 -3.83 -7.09
N PHE A 21 -4.91 -3.43 -7.17
CA PHE A 21 -4.38 -2.15 -6.69
C PHE A 21 -4.00 -1.19 -7.84
N GLU A 22 -4.56 -1.38 -9.03
CA GLU A 22 -4.29 -0.53 -10.18
C GLU A 22 -4.41 0.97 -9.83
N ASN A 23 -3.40 1.75 -10.22
CA ASN A 23 -3.30 3.19 -9.91
C ASN A 23 -3.27 3.54 -8.40
N ALA A 24 -3.00 2.59 -7.51
CA ALA A 24 -2.79 2.86 -6.09
C ALA A 24 -1.28 3.07 -5.82
N MET A 25 -0.86 4.32 -5.65
CA MET A 25 0.55 4.68 -5.43
C MET A 25 1.13 4.13 -4.12
N ASP A 26 0.28 3.70 -3.21
CA ASP A 26 0.66 3.13 -1.92
C ASP A 26 0.82 1.60 -1.94
N PHE A 27 0.62 0.95 -3.09
CA PHE A 27 0.88 -0.48 -3.22
C PHE A 27 2.32 -0.74 -3.64
N ILE A 28 3.04 -1.53 -2.84
CA ILE A 28 4.46 -1.84 -3.02
C ILE A 28 4.59 -3.29 -3.46
N VAL A 29 5.38 -3.51 -4.52
CA VAL A 29 5.87 -4.83 -4.93
C VAL A 29 7.40 -4.77 -4.94
N ARG A 30 8.04 -5.57 -4.11
CA ARG A 30 9.52 -5.69 -4.05
C ARG A 30 9.93 -7.09 -4.44
N GLU A 31 10.54 -7.24 -5.60
CA GLU A 31 11.11 -8.51 -6.05
C GLU A 31 12.47 -8.77 -5.38
N VAL A 32 12.72 -10.03 -5.09
CA VAL A 32 13.99 -10.56 -4.55
C VAL A 32 14.30 -11.88 -5.25
N GLU A 33 15.58 -12.21 -5.31
CA GLU A 33 16.05 -13.48 -5.85
C GLU A 33 16.70 -14.32 -4.74
N LEU A 34 16.28 -15.57 -4.64
CA LEU A 34 16.67 -16.53 -3.62
C LEU A 34 17.37 -17.72 -4.30
N SER A 35 18.69 -17.62 -4.52
CA SER A 35 19.50 -18.64 -5.21
C SER A 35 18.90 -19.08 -6.57
N GLY A 36 18.60 -18.11 -7.43
CA GLY A 36 18.05 -18.33 -8.77
C GLY A 36 16.51 -18.49 -8.81
N ARG A 37 15.84 -18.50 -7.66
CA ARG A 37 14.36 -18.51 -7.58
C ARG A 37 13.83 -17.13 -7.26
N ARG A 38 12.85 -16.66 -8.01
CA ARG A 38 12.23 -15.36 -7.79
C ARG A 38 11.21 -15.43 -6.66
N ALA A 39 11.15 -14.37 -5.88
CA ALA A 39 10.12 -14.13 -4.88
C ALA A 39 9.72 -12.65 -4.90
N ALA A 40 8.55 -12.31 -4.36
CA ALA A 40 8.11 -10.94 -4.23
C ALA A 40 7.43 -10.69 -2.90
N LEU A 41 7.73 -9.51 -2.34
CA LEU A 41 7.05 -8.94 -1.18
C LEU A 41 5.96 -7.99 -1.67
N PHE A 42 4.76 -8.16 -1.16
CA PHE A 42 3.61 -7.29 -1.43
C PHE A 42 3.20 -6.59 -0.14
N ALA A 43 3.01 -5.29 -0.19
CA ALA A 43 2.67 -4.49 0.97
C ALA A 43 1.87 -3.24 0.59
N VAL A 44 1.22 -2.62 1.58
CA VAL A 44 0.56 -1.32 1.42
C VAL A 44 1.30 -0.28 2.27
N ASP A 45 1.89 0.73 1.61
CA ASP A 45 2.62 1.81 2.25
C ASP A 45 1.72 2.57 3.24
N GLY A 46 2.32 3.06 4.32
CA GLY A 46 1.59 3.73 5.39
C GLY A 46 0.87 2.80 6.37
N LEU A 47 0.67 1.50 6.05
CA LEU A 47 0.15 0.51 6.98
C LEU A 47 1.24 -0.34 7.62
N ILE A 48 2.44 -0.33 7.07
CA ILE A 48 3.58 -1.17 7.44
C ILE A 48 4.71 -0.34 8.04
N ASN A 49 5.54 -0.98 8.87
CA ASN A 49 6.82 -0.43 9.30
C ASN A 49 7.94 -0.93 8.37
N LYS A 50 8.45 -0.01 7.53
CA LYS A 50 9.50 -0.33 6.55
C LYS A 50 10.81 -0.79 7.19
N GLU A 51 11.17 -0.25 8.35
CA GLU A 51 12.35 -0.65 9.10
C GLU A 51 12.22 -2.07 9.63
N THR A 52 11.05 -2.42 10.19
CA THR A 52 10.77 -3.79 10.62
C THR A 52 10.84 -4.76 9.44
N ILE A 53 10.28 -4.42 8.27
CA ILE A 53 10.39 -5.25 7.06
C ILE A 53 11.85 -5.43 6.64
N ALA A 54 12.62 -4.35 6.64
CA ALA A 54 14.04 -4.41 6.28
C ALA A 54 14.81 -5.36 7.18
N LEU A 55 14.63 -5.26 8.49
CA LEU A 55 15.36 -6.05 9.48
C LEU A 55 14.88 -7.51 9.60
N THR A 56 13.55 -7.74 9.51
CA THR A 56 12.99 -9.07 9.83
C THR A 56 12.70 -9.93 8.60
N LEU A 57 12.58 -9.31 7.43
CA LEU A 57 12.30 -10.02 6.18
C LEU A 57 13.43 -9.85 5.15
N LEU A 58 13.75 -8.61 4.73
CA LEU A 58 14.68 -8.39 3.61
C LEU A 58 16.12 -8.73 3.98
N GLU A 59 16.61 -8.30 5.14
CA GLU A 59 17.98 -8.56 5.55
C GLU A 59 18.25 -10.06 5.73
N PRO A 60 17.40 -10.85 6.42
CA PRO A 60 17.55 -12.31 6.48
C PRO A 60 17.51 -12.98 5.09
N LEU A 61 16.59 -12.54 4.22
CA LEU A 61 16.50 -13.06 2.84
C LEU A 61 17.76 -12.79 2.03
N LEU A 62 18.35 -11.62 2.14
CA LEU A 62 19.53 -11.25 1.35
C LEU A 62 20.85 -11.82 1.92
N LYS A 63 20.88 -12.15 3.21
CA LYS A 63 22.07 -12.73 3.89
C LYS A 63 22.14 -14.25 3.79
N ALA A 64 21.02 -14.95 3.65
CA ALA A 64 21.02 -16.40 3.54
C ALA A 64 21.66 -16.85 2.20
N GLN A 65 22.47 -17.91 2.25
CA GLN A 65 23.21 -18.40 1.09
C GLN A 65 22.67 -19.72 0.56
N ASP A 66 22.13 -20.56 1.44
CA ASP A 66 21.68 -21.91 1.09
C ASP A 66 20.14 -21.99 1.11
N TYR A 67 19.55 -21.96 -0.06
CA TYR A 67 18.11 -22.11 -0.23
C TYR A 67 17.76 -23.47 -0.84
N PRO A 68 16.75 -24.19 -0.26
CA PRO A 68 16.23 -25.41 -0.89
C PRO A 68 15.71 -25.14 -2.32
N GLN A 69 15.99 -26.09 -3.22
CA GLN A 69 15.51 -25.98 -4.60
C GLN A 69 14.01 -26.34 -4.74
N ASP A 70 13.49 -27.19 -3.86
CA ASP A 70 12.07 -27.49 -3.83
C ASP A 70 11.27 -26.29 -3.27
N PRO A 71 10.21 -25.81 -3.95
CA PRO A 71 9.44 -24.64 -3.52
C PRO A 71 8.77 -24.81 -2.15
N ALA A 72 8.27 -25.99 -1.83
CA ALA A 72 7.62 -26.26 -0.55
C ALA A 72 8.65 -26.28 0.60
N ALA A 73 9.79 -26.94 0.39
CA ALA A 73 10.90 -26.94 1.34
C ALA A 73 11.49 -25.53 1.51
N LEU A 74 11.49 -24.71 0.46
CA LEU A 74 11.94 -23.32 0.54
C LEU A 74 11.00 -22.48 1.43
N VAL A 75 9.69 -22.57 1.23
CA VAL A 75 8.71 -21.87 2.08
C VAL A 75 8.84 -22.30 3.54
N ASP A 76 9.05 -23.60 3.79
CA ASP A 76 9.27 -24.13 5.14
C ASP A 76 10.56 -23.58 5.76
N CYS A 77 11.64 -23.57 5.01
CA CYS A 77 12.94 -23.02 5.42
C CYS A 77 12.83 -21.51 5.72
N LEU A 78 12.15 -20.76 4.88
CA LEU A 78 11.90 -19.33 5.11
C LEU A 78 11.14 -19.10 6.41
N GLN A 79 10.07 -19.85 6.64
CA GLN A 79 9.23 -19.70 7.84
C GLN A 79 9.94 -20.05 9.15
N HIS A 80 10.74 -21.12 9.17
CA HIS A 80 11.25 -21.69 10.40
C HIS A 80 12.75 -21.43 10.67
N ARG A 81 13.51 -20.99 9.65
CA ARG A 81 14.97 -20.89 9.78
C ARG A 81 15.54 -19.52 9.36
N ILE A 82 14.93 -18.85 8.42
CA ILE A 82 15.52 -17.65 7.82
C ILE A 82 14.85 -16.38 8.33
N LEU A 83 13.51 -16.28 8.24
CA LEU A 83 12.81 -15.06 8.62
C LEU A 83 12.71 -14.93 10.13
N SER A 84 13.05 -13.75 10.65
CA SER A 84 13.06 -13.45 12.08
C SER A 84 11.82 -12.73 12.60
N ALA A 85 10.80 -12.57 11.76
CA ALA A 85 9.55 -11.92 12.13
C ALA A 85 8.79 -12.72 13.21
N ALA A 86 8.28 -12.05 14.23
CA ALA A 86 7.61 -12.67 15.36
C ALA A 86 6.28 -13.37 14.98
N GLU A 87 5.58 -12.86 13.99
CA GLU A 87 4.35 -13.45 13.47
C GLU A 87 4.52 -13.81 12.00
N LEU A 88 4.55 -15.11 11.71
CA LEU A 88 4.60 -15.67 10.36
C LEU A 88 3.55 -16.75 10.23
N LYS A 89 2.71 -16.66 9.21
CA LYS A 89 1.70 -17.67 8.89
C LYS A 89 1.60 -17.90 7.39
N ARG A 90 1.17 -19.10 7.00
CA ARG A 90 0.88 -19.44 5.62
C ARG A 90 -0.57 -19.08 5.29
N GLU A 91 -0.77 -18.54 4.13
CA GLU A 91 -2.10 -18.30 3.59
C GLU A 91 -2.04 -18.39 2.05
N ASN A 92 -3.06 -18.99 1.47
CA ASN A 92 -3.17 -19.14 0.02
C ASN A 92 -4.47 -18.57 -0.55
N ARG A 93 -5.45 -18.23 0.28
CA ARG A 93 -6.74 -17.68 -0.16
C ARG A 93 -6.61 -16.20 -0.49
N LEU A 94 -6.84 -15.84 -1.75
CA LEU A 94 -6.71 -14.46 -2.24
C LEU A 94 -7.57 -13.44 -1.49
N PRO A 95 -8.86 -13.69 -1.17
CA PRO A 95 -9.65 -12.74 -0.38
C PRO A 95 -9.06 -12.48 1.00
N GLN A 96 -8.51 -13.52 1.65
CA GLN A 96 -7.89 -13.41 2.95
C GLN A 96 -6.58 -12.63 2.88
N LEU A 97 -5.78 -12.88 1.84
CA LEU A 97 -4.54 -12.15 1.58
C LEU A 97 -4.79 -10.66 1.34
N LEU A 98 -5.81 -10.31 0.57
CA LEU A 98 -6.21 -8.91 0.38
C LEU A 98 -6.62 -8.25 1.70
N THR A 99 -7.38 -8.95 2.55
CA THR A 99 -7.77 -8.46 3.88
C THR A 99 -6.55 -8.23 4.78
N LEU A 100 -5.58 -9.15 4.76
CA LEU A 100 -4.35 -9.05 5.53
C LEU A 100 -3.48 -7.88 5.04
N LEU A 101 -3.28 -7.72 3.73
CA LEU A 101 -2.56 -6.58 3.15
C LEU A 101 -3.21 -5.25 3.57
N MET A 102 -4.56 -5.16 3.50
CA MET A 102 -5.31 -3.98 3.97
C MET A 102 -5.25 -3.78 5.50
N SER A 103 -4.73 -4.74 6.24
CA SER A 103 -4.54 -4.67 7.69
C SER A 103 -3.08 -4.42 8.10
N GLY A 104 -2.19 -4.16 7.12
CA GLY A 104 -0.79 -3.84 7.38
C GLY A 104 0.12 -5.07 7.54
N PHE A 105 -0.31 -6.21 7.00
CA PHE A 105 0.57 -7.36 6.85
C PHE A 105 1.35 -7.28 5.54
N VAL A 106 2.47 -7.96 5.48
CA VAL A 106 3.27 -8.17 4.26
C VAL A 106 3.11 -9.61 3.81
N LEU A 107 2.89 -9.81 2.52
CA LEU A 107 2.91 -11.11 1.87
C LEU A 107 4.24 -11.31 1.16
N LEU A 108 4.90 -12.43 1.41
CA LEU A 108 6.00 -12.96 0.62
C LEU A 108 5.49 -14.15 -0.19
N ALA A 109 5.51 -14.02 -1.52
CA ALA A 109 5.19 -15.10 -2.44
C ALA A 109 6.46 -15.56 -3.16
N VAL A 110 6.63 -16.87 -3.29
CA VAL A 110 7.80 -17.52 -3.91
C VAL A 110 7.35 -18.21 -5.20
N ASP A 111 8.12 -18.03 -6.26
CA ASP A 111 7.85 -18.67 -7.55
C ASP A 111 7.92 -20.21 -7.43
N GLY A 112 6.92 -20.88 -7.95
CA GLY A 112 6.73 -22.32 -7.82
C GLY A 112 5.89 -22.74 -6.62
N SER A 113 5.54 -21.84 -5.69
CA SER A 113 4.72 -22.14 -4.52
C SER A 113 3.32 -21.56 -4.64
N GLY A 114 2.29 -22.38 -4.38
CA GLY A 114 0.90 -21.93 -4.22
C GLY A 114 0.57 -21.41 -2.84
N GLU A 115 1.55 -21.27 -1.95
CA GLU A 115 1.41 -20.73 -0.59
C GLU A 115 2.24 -19.46 -0.42
N GLY A 116 1.67 -18.47 0.26
CA GLY A 116 2.36 -17.25 0.64
C GLY A 116 2.64 -17.21 2.14
N LEU A 117 3.78 -16.62 2.51
CA LEU A 117 4.10 -16.30 3.90
C LEU A 117 3.62 -14.89 4.22
N VAL A 118 2.82 -14.76 5.27
CA VAL A 118 2.28 -13.48 5.71
C VAL A 118 2.90 -13.11 7.05
N SER A 119 3.46 -11.90 7.12
CA SER A 119 4.09 -11.37 8.33
C SER A 119 3.33 -10.14 8.85
N GLY A 120 3.08 -10.12 10.15
CA GLY A 120 2.56 -8.95 10.87
C GLY A 120 3.70 -7.95 11.12
N VAL A 121 3.75 -6.91 10.31
CA VAL A 121 4.76 -5.83 10.40
C VAL A 121 4.07 -4.46 10.46
N GLN A 122 2.92 -4.42 11.11
CA GLN A 122 2.18 -3.18 11.29
C GLN A 122 3.02 -2.17 12.05
N GLY A 123 3.09 -0.98 11.52
CA GLY A 123 3.83 0.10 12.16
C GLY A 123 3.40 1.41 11.56
N PHE A 124 2.73 2.19 12.38
CA PHE A 124 2.37 3.54 12.02
C PHE A 124 3.38 4.48 12.66
N ALA A 125 3.96 5.39 11.90
CA ALA A 125 4.66 6.52 12.48
C ALA A 125 3.61 7.37 13.21
N TYR A 126 3.41 7.09 14.50
CA TYR A 126 2.59 7.93 15.35
C TYR A 126 3.38 9.21 15.66
N ARG A 127 3.10 10.29 14.97
CA ARG A 127 2.93 11.54 15.73
C ARG A 127 1.58 11.38 16.42
N GLY A 128 1.56 11.55 17.73
CA GLY A 128 0.30 11.51 18.46
C GLY A 128 -0.75 12.36 17.72
N PRO A 129 -1.96 11.83 17.47
CA PRO A 129 -3.00 12.60 16.81
C PRO A 129 -3.23 13.85 17.64
N GLN A 130 -2.94 15.02 17.07
CA GLN A 130 -3.35 16.29 17.67
C GLN A 130 -4.80 16.53 17.31
N GLU A 131 -5.60 16.91 18.27
CA GLU A 131 -6.98 17.33 18.03
C GLU A 131 -6.99 18.47 17.00
N PRO A 132 -7.89 18.43 15.99
CA PRO A 132 -8.06 19.57 15.09
C PRO A 132 -8.43 20.80 15.92
N GLN A 133 -7.63 21.85 15.80
CA GLN A 133 -7.88 23.08 16.58
C GLN A 133 -9.14 23.82 16.13
N ASN A 134 -9.62 23.57 14.91
CA ASN A 134 -10.72 24.32 14.29
C ASN A 134 -12.06 23.59 14.22
N GLU A 135 -12.09 22.26 14.40
CA GLU A 135 -13.33 21.46 14.40
C GLU A 135 -13.24 20.38 15.48
N VAL A 136 -13.57 20.74 16.70
CA VAL A 136 -13.58 19.78 17.83
C VAL A 136 -14.89 18.98 17.81
N MET A 137 -14.83 17.74 17.35
CA MET A 137 -15.95 16.82 17.55
C MET A 137 -16.04 16.38 19.01
N GLN A 138 -17.13 16.65 19.69
CA GLN A 138 -17.36 16.20 21.07
C GLN A 138 -17.43 14.68 21.22
N ARG A 139 -17.82 13.95 20.18
CA ARG A 139 -17.87 12.47 20.13
C ARG A 139 -17.43 12.01 18.75
N GLY A 140 -16.32 11.29 18.65
CA GLY A 140 -15.82 10.74 17.38
C GLY A 140 -14.30 10.59 17.37
N ALA A 141 -13.75 10.22 16.21
CA ALA A 141 -12.32 10.17 16.03
C ALA A 141 -11.72 11.58 16.02
N LYS A 142 -10.73 11.80 16.88
CA LYS A 142 -10.06 13.10 17.05
C LYS A 142 -8.82 13.26 16.14
N ASP A 143 -8.65 12.36 15.17
CA ASP A 143 -7.50 12.40 14.26
C ASP A 143 -7.74 13.44 13.17
N GLY A 144 -6.92 14.49 13.13
CA GLY A 144 -6.87 15.48 12.05
C GLY A 144 -5.80 15.12 11.02
N PHE A 145 -5.95 15.62 9.79
CA PHE A 145 -4.91 15.54 8.77
C PHE A 145 -3.69 16.37 9.19
N THR A 146 -2.52 15.88 8.77
CA THR A 146 -1.23 16.53 8.99
C THR A 146 -0.72 17.12 7.67
N GLU A 147 0.45 17.77 7.70
CA GLU A 147 1.12 18.28 6.51
C GLU A 147 1.68 17.15 5.62
N SER A 148 1.75 15.92 6.13
CA SER A 148 2.27 14.77 5.40
C SER A 148 1.16 14.03 4.66
N ASN A 149 1.17 14.10 3.32
CA ASN A 149 0.26 13.32 2.48
C ASN A 149 0.33 11.82 2.78
N GLN A 150 1.52 11.29 3.07
CA GLN A 150 1.72 9.88 3.36
C GLN A 150 1.01 9.45 4.65
N LEU A 151 1.09 10.25 5.72
CA LEU A 151 0.36 9.99 6.97
C LEU A 151 -1.16 10.10 6.75
N ASN A 152 -1.61 11.09 5.99
CA ASN A 152 -3.03 11.29 5.70
C ASN A 152 -3.60 10.12 4.88
N MET A 153 -2.88 9.62 3.87
CA MET A 153 -3.26 8.42 3.12
C MET A 153 -3.36 7.19 4.03
N ALA A 154 -2.39 6.99 4.93
CA ALA A 154 -2.41 5.90 5.89
C ALA A 154 -3.62 5.98 6.84
N MET A 155 -3.99 7.18 7.29
CA MET A 155 -5.18 7.41 8.14
C MET A 155 -6.47 7.04 7.39
N ILE A 156 -6.60 7.44 6.11
CA ILE A 156 -7.76 7.08 5.28
C ILE A 156 -7.80 5.56 5.07
N ARG A 157 -6.67 4.96 4.68
CA ARG A 157 -6.56 3.52 4.41
C ARG A 157 -6.94 2.66 5.63
N ARG A 158 -6.53 3.05 6.82
CA ARG A 158 -6.90 2.35 8.07
C ARG A 158 -8.41 2.33 8.32
N ARG A 159 -9.10 3.42 8.00
CA ARG A 159 -10.55 3.54 8.17
C ARG A 159 -11.32 2.86 7.04
N MET A 160 -10.78 2.92 5.84
CA MET A 160 -11.38 2.37 4.62
C MET A 160 -10.49 1.26 4.04
N LYS A 161 -10.67 0.04 4.53
CA LYS A 161 -9.95 -1.16 4.10
C LYS A 161 -10.55 -1.72 2.81
N SER A 162 -10.48 -0.95 1.73
CA SER A 162 -11.03 -1.31 0.43
C SER A 162 -9.94 -1.35 -0.63
N VAL A 163 -9.90 -2.42 -1.41
CA VAL A 163 -9.04 -2.53 -2.60
C VAL A 163 -9.46 -1.54 -3.70
N SER A 164 -10.71 -1.04 -3.68
CA SER A 164 -11.17 -0.01 -4.62
C SER A 164 -10.65 1.38 -4.28
N LEU A 165 -10.12 1.62 -3.07
CA LEU A 165 -9.55 2.91 -2.70
C LEU A 165 -8.28 3.19 -3.50
N ARG A 166 -8.24 4.37 -4.12
CA ARG A 166 -7.11 4.83 -4.94
C ARG A 166 -6.54 6.12 -4.38
N PHE A 167 -5.23 6.22 -4.45
CA PHE A 167 -4.47 7.44 -4.19
C PHE A 167 -3.63 7.73 -5.43
N GLU A 168 -4.02 8.76 -6.16
CA GLU A 168 -3.38 9.17 -7.41
C GLU A 168 -2.55 10.43 -7.17
N PRO A 169 -1.22 10.40 -7.45
CA PRO A 169 -0.37 11.57 -7.25
C PRO A 169 -0.57 12.56 -8.39
N LEU A 170 -0.77 13.81 -8.05
CA LEU A 170 -0.87 14.95 -8.95
C LEU A 170 0.06 16.07 -8.46
N GLN A 171 0.23 17.10 -9.27
CA GLN A 171 0.97 18.31 -8.90
C GLN A 171 0.18 19.54 -9.23
N ALA A 172 0.25 20.56 -8.39
CA ALA A 172 -0.39 21.86 -8.60
C ALA A 172 0.60 23.01 -8.39
N GLY A 173 0.41 24.09 -9.13
CA GLY A 173 1.27 25.26 -9.12
C GLY A 173 2.49 25.13 -10.04
N SER A 174 2.65 26.09 -10.98
CA SER A 174 3.69 26.03 -12.00
C SER A 174 5.12 26.28 -11.46
N GLN A 175 5.25 26.85 -10.28
CA GLN A 175 6.54 27.08 -9.60
C GLN A 175 6.72 26.24 -8.34
N SER A 176 5.64 26.06 -7.55
CA SER A 176 5.74 25.28 -6.31
C SER A 176 5.77 23.78 -6.51
N HIS A 177 5.21 23.28 -7.66
CA HIS A 177 5.05 21.84 -7.91
C HIS A 177 4.49 21.10 -6.70
N THR A 178 3.52 21.72 -6.01
CA THR A 178 2.98 21.21 -4.75
C THR A 178 2.36 19.83 -4.96
N PRO A 179 2.79 18.80 -4.23
CA PRO A 179 2.24 17.46 -4.36
C PRO A 179 0.79 17.42 -3.84
N VAL A 180 -0.11 16.97 -4.69
CA VAL A 180 -1.53 16.77 -4.38
C VAL A 180 -1.85 15.29 -4.57
N VAL A 181 -2.67 14.72 -3.69
CA VAL A 181 -3.15 13.35 -3.82
C VAL A 181 -4.65 13.35 -4.02
N LEU A 182 -5.08 12.84 -5.17
CA LEU A 182 -6.49 12.60 -5.46
C LEU A 182 -6.90 11.26 -4.86
N CYS A 183 -7.83 11.29 -3.89
CA CYS A 183 -8.34 10.10 -3.22
C CYS A 183 -9.77 9.80 -3.68
N TYR A 184 -10.02 8.57 -4.16
CA TYR A 184 -11.34 8.15 -4.64
C TYR A 184 -11.54 6.63 -4.55
N LEU A 185 -12.81 6.19 -4.67
CA LEU A 185 -13.17 4.78 -4.83
C LEU A 185 -13.34 4.48 -6.33
N ALA A 186 -12.54 3.56 -6.87
CA ALA A 186 -12.53 3.23 -8.29
C ALA A 186 -13.87 2.63 -8.78
N ASP A 187 -14.59 1.94 -7.91
CA ASP A 187 -15.91 1.34 -8.18
C ASP A 187 -17.07 2.35 -8.06
N ARG A 188 -16.81 3.58 -7.62
CA ARG A 188 -17.83 4.61 -7.39
C ARG A 188 -17.59 5.89 -8.20
N ALA A 189 -16.35 6.28 -8.37
CA ALA A 189 -16.00 7.54 -9.04
C ALA A 189 -16.23 7.43 -10.54
N SER A 190 -17.00 8.37 -11.10
CA SER A 190 -17.23 8.45 -12.53
C SER A 190 -15.94 8.83 -13.28
N PRO A 191 -15.56 8.14 -14.38
CA PRO A 191 -14.39 8.47 -15.17
C PRO A 191 -14.42 9.92 -15.68
N GLN A 192 -15.61 10.44 -16.04
CA GLN A 192 -15.79 11.81 -16.51
C GLN A 192 -15.47 12.82 -15.39
N LEU A 193 -15.91 12.55 -14.16
CA LEU A 193 -15.60 13.37 -13.00
C LEU A 193 -14.09 13.40 -12.73
N LEU A 194 -13.45 12.22 -12.69
CA LEU A 194 -12.00 12.11 -12.47
C LEU A 194 -11.21 12.86 -13.53
N LYS A 195 -11.61 12.75 -14.82
CA LYS A 195 -10.99 13.50 -15.91
C LYS A 195 -11.09 15.01 -15.67
N ARG A 196 -12.28 15.51 -15.34
CA ARG A 196 -12.50 16.94 -15.05
C ARG A 196 -11.67 17.45 -13.88
N VAL A 197 -11.57 16.65 -12.80
CA VAL A 197 -10.74 17.00 -11.62
C VAL A 197 -9.26 17.09 -12.00
N ARG A 198 -8.73 16.09 -12.73
CA ARG A 198 -7.33 16.11 -13.22
C ARG A 198 -7.04 17.32 -14.09
N GLU A 199 -7.92 17.60 -15.07
CA GLU A 199 -7.79 18.75 -15.96
C GLU A 199 -7.77 20.07 -15.18
N ARG A 200 -8.64 20.24 -14.19
CA ARG A 200 -8.69 21.45 -13.37
C ARG A 200 -7.49 21.63 -12.45
N ILE A 201 -7.00 20.54 -11.83
CA ILE A 201 -5.79 20.61 -11.02
C ILE A 201 -4.58 20.94 -11.91
N GLY A 202 -4.46 20.30 -13.08
CA GLY A 202 -3.37 20.53 -14.02
C GLY A 202 -3.41 21.93 -14.68
N ALA A 203 -4.61 22.48 -14.87
CA ALA A 203 -4.81 23.83 -15.42
C ALA A 203 -4.82 24.93 -14.34
N CYS A 204 -4.44 24.64 -13.09
CA CYS A 204 -4.40 25.61 -12.01
C CYS A 204 -3.49 26.79 -12.38
N PRO A 205 -4.02 28.04 -12.48
CA PRO A 205 -3.26 29.20 -12.96
C PRO A 205 -2.29 29.74 -11.92
N LEU A 206 -2.33 29.21 -10.71
CA LEU A 206 -1.49 29.69 -9.61
C LEU A 206 -0.03 29.25 -9.80
N LYS A 207 0.89 30.15 -9.59
CA LYS A 207 2.32 29.81 -9.56
C LYS A 207 2.70 29.01 -8.33
N THR A 208 2.09 29.34 -7.19
CA THR A 208 2.35 28.72 -5.90
C THR A 208 1.04 28.32 -5.24
N VAL A 209 0.96 27.07 -4.79
CA VAL A 209 -0.17 26.51 -4.05
C VAL A 209 0.34 26.11 -2.66
N LEU A 210 -0.08 26.84 -1.63
CA LEU A 210 0.38 26.64 -0.25
C LEU A 210 -0.57 25.78 0.60
N GLY A 211 -1.77 25.51 0.10
CA GLY A 211 -2.74 24.71 0.84
C GLY A 211 -3.96 24.34 0.00
N ALA A 212 -4.76 23.40 0.52
CA ALA A 212 -5.94 22.85 -0.17
C ALA A 212 -6.99 23.91 -0.51
N GLY A 213 -7.10 24.99 0.29
CA GLY A 213 -8.08 26.08 0.05
C GLY A 213 -7.93 26.73 -1.32
N TYR A 214 -6.71 26.86 -1.84
CA TYR A 214 -6.48 27.42 -3.18
C TYR A 214 -7.07 26.53 -4.30
N LEU A 215 -7.05 25.22 -4.12
CA LEU A 215 -7.62 24.26 -5.07
C LEU A 215 -9.13 24.13 -4.92
N THR A 216 -9.64 24.20 -3.68
CA THR A 216 -11.07 24.09 -3.38
C THR A 216 -11.89 25.12 -4.13
N LEU A 217 -11.44 26.38 -4.17
CA LEU A 217 -12.10 27.44 -4.91
C LEU A 217 -12.18 27.15 -6.43
N SER A 218 -11.16 26.50 -6.98
CA SER A 218 -11.15 26.07 -8.39
C SER A 218 -12.06 24.88 -8.66
N LEU A 219 -12.30 24.03 -7.64
CA LEU A 219 -13.05 22.79 -7.78
C LEU A 219 -14.53 22.89 -7.39
N ILE A 220 -14.94 24.00 -6.77
CA ILE A 220 -16.29 24.18 -6.20
C ILE A 220 -17.44 24.08 -7.21
N HIS A 221 -17.12 24.23 -8.51
CA HIS A 221 -18.09 24.23 -9.61
C HIS A 221 -17.94 23.00 -10.55
N ILE A 222 -17.46 21.87 -10.04
CA ILE A 222 -17.37 20.61 -10.82
C ILE A 222 -18.70 19.85 -10.82
#